data_a94e4db96cb692392c94431d06940035
#
_entry.id   a94e4db96cb692392c94431d06940035
#
_cell.length_a   1.000
_cell.length_b   1.000
_cell.length_c   1.000
_cell.angle_alpha   90.00
_cell.angle_beta   90.00
_cell.angle_gamma   90.00
#
_symmetry.space_group_name_H-M   'P 1'
#
loop_
_entity.id
_entity.type
_entity.pdbx_description
1 polymer ?
#
loop_
_entity_poly.entity_id
_entity_poly.type
_entity_poly.pdbx_seq_one_letter_code
_entity_poly.pdbx_strand_id
1 'polypeptide(L)'
;MLRAMTTSTLREQNAAATRERILSAVADLIEGGDVDELTVPEVAEASGISLRTIYRYYPTRDELLEAAGRWIGNELMRHPYPKTLDEVAETYRLGVGEFAERPGLVRALALSKLGRKVRGYRRRERLAAIRKALRAEIPGLTDQELRRAEAVLAYLHNMLAFTTMREENELSSDEIGDAVAWAIRTLVDDLRRTHKTKETK
;
A
#
# COMPACT_ATOMS: atom_id res chain seq x y z
N MET A 1 -13.58 25.67 -23.75
CA MET A 1 -14.05 25.65 -22.35
C MET A 1 -12.83 25.54 -21.45
N LEU A 2 -12.32 26.67 -20.94
CA LEU A 2 -11.17 26.70 -20.01
C LEU A 2 -11.63 26.19 -18.66
N ARG A 3 -11.02 25.10 -18.20
CA ARG A 3 -11.21 24.54 -16.85
C ARG A 3 -10.54 25.51 -15.87
N ALA A 4 -11.33 26.17 -15.04
CA ALA A 4 -10.84 27.07 -13.99
C ALA A 4 -9.90 26.28 -13.07
N MET A 5 -8.61 26.58 -13.09
CA MET A 5 -7.66 26.18 -12.07
C MET A 5 -8.02 26.96 -10.80
N THR A 6 -8.64 26.29 -9.85
CA THR A 6 -8.94 26.87 -8.53
C THR A 6 -7.62 27.14 -7.83
N THR A 7 -7.24 28.41 -7.75
CA THR A 7 -6.03 28.83 -7.04
C THR A 7 -6.28 28.61 -5.56
N SER A 8 -5.59 27.64 -4.96
CA SER A 8 -5.63 27.40 -3.51
C SER A 8 -5.18 28.66 -2.77
N THR A 9 -5.92 29.03 -1.73
CA THR A 9 -5.57 30.20 -0.91
C THR A 9 -4.27 29.93 -0.12
N LEU A 10 -3.50 30.98 0.21
CA LEU A 10 -2.29 30.87 1.02
C LEU A 10 -2.55 30.12 2.35
N ARG A 11 -3.75 30.28 2.90
CA ARG A 11 -4.16 29.59 4.13
C ARG A 11 -4.32 28.08 3.92
N GLU A 12 -4.87 27.66 2.78
CA GLU A 12 -4.99 26.24 2.41
C GLU A 12 -3.64 25.62 2.12
N GLN A 13 -2.74 26.34 1.45
CA GLN A 13 -1.37 25.90 1.19
C GLN A 13 -0.59 25.69 2.50
N ASN A 14 -0.66 26.65 3.44
CA ASN A 14 -0.03 26.53 4.74
C ASN A 14 -0.60 25.36 5.57
N ALA A 15 -1.92 25.12 5.47
CA ALA A 15 -2.56 23.99 6.14
C ALA A 15 -2.12 22.64 5.52
N ALA A 16 -1.97 22.57 4.21
CA ALA A 16 -1.46 21.38 3.51
C ALA A 16 -0.01 21.08 3.90
N ALA A 17 0.87 22.08 3.85
CA ALA A 17 2.27 21.96 4.27
C ALA A 17 2.41 21.53 5.74
N THR A 18 1.54 22.04 6.63
CA THR A 18 1.54 21.63 8.04
C THR A 18 1.14 20.15 8.19
N ARG A 19 0.12 19.68 7.46
CA ARG A 19 -0.28 18.27 7.49
C ARG A 19 0.83 17.37 6.96
N GLU A 20 1.45 17.75 5.85
CA GLU A 20 2.55 17.00 5.25
C GLU A 20 3.72 16.84 6.23
N ARG A 21 4.14 17.93 6.90
CA ARG A 21 5.21 17.85 7.92
C ARG A 21 4.87 16.91 9.07
N ILE A 22 3.61 16.92 9.55
CA ILE A 22 3.16 16.01 10.61
C ILE A 22 3.22 14.56 10.13
N LEU A 23 2.71 14.27 8.93
CA LEU A 23 2.62 12.91 8.39
C LEU A 23 4.00 12.36 7.98
N SER A 24 4.88 13.21 7.46
CA SER A 24 6.28 12.86 7.20
C SER A 24 7.02 12.48 8.49
N ALA A 25 6.85 13.27 9.55
CA ALA A 25 7.45 12.95 10.85
C ALA A 25 6.97 11.60 11.42
N VAL A 26 5.70 11.25 11.20
CA VAL A 26 5.19 9.91 11.56
C VAL A 26 5.92 8.82 10.76
N ALA A 27 6.12 9.02 9.45
CA ALA A 27 6.82 8.06 8.60
C ALA A 27 8.29 7.89 9.02
N ASP A 28 8.97 8.99 9.32
CA ASP A 28 10.37 9.00 9.74
C ASP A 28 10.56 8.32 11.11
N LEU A 29 9.64 8.54 12.04
CA LEU A 29 9.63 7.84 13.33
C LEU A 29 9.38 6.34 13.16
N ILE A 30 8.49 5.93 12.25
CA ILE A 30 8.25 4.52 11.93
C ILE A 30 9.51 3.88 11.32
N GLU A 31 10.20 4.58 10.43
CA GLU A 31 11.41 4.08 9.77
C GLU A 31 12.60 3.96 10.74
N GLY A 32 12.75 4.94 11.64
CA GLY A 32 13.92 5.04 12.54
C GLY A 32 13.88 4.14 13.76
N GLY A 33 12.78 3.45 14.08
CA GLY A 33 12.68 2.79 15.35
C GLY A 33 11.80 1.57 15.47
N ASP A 34 12.00 0.92 16.61
CA ASP A 34 11.19 -0.18 17.15
C ASP A 34 9.86 0.41 17.69
N VAL A 35 9.06 0.99 16.79
CA VAL A 35 7.88 1.78 17.16
C VAL A 35 6.66 0.87 17.30
N ASP A 36 6.62 0.10 18.39
CA ASP A 36 5.36 -0.55 18.80
C ASP A 36 4.36 0.49 19.35
N GLU A 37 4.83 1.64 19.84
CA GLU A 37 4.03 2.71 20.44
C GLU A 37 4.50 4.12 20.03
N LEU A 38 4.03 4.60 18.90
CA LEU A 38 4.22 6.01 18.53
C LEU A 38 3.27 6.91 19.32
N THR A 39 3.81 7.94 19.97
CA THR A 39 3.02 8.93 20.72
C THR A 39 2.89 10.26 19.98
N VAL A 40 1.81 11.00 20.24
CA VAL A 40 1.61 12.33 19.63
C VAL A 40 2.67 13.36 20.08
N PRO A 41 3.19 13.34 21.34
CA PRO A 41 4.33 14.16 21.74
C PRO A 41 5.59 13.93 20.90
N GLU A 42 5.97 12.68 20.60
CA GLU A 42 7.11 12.37 19.74
C GLU A 42 6.93 12.92 18.33
N VAL A 43 5.71 12.85 17.78
CA VAL A 43 5.41 13.46 16.49
C VAL A 43 5.50 15.00 16.55
N ALA A 44 5.11 15.60 17.67
CA ALA A 44 5.23 17.05 17.86
C ALA A 44 6.70 17.49 17.88
N GLU A 45 7.54 16.77 18.58
CA GLU A 45 8.99 16.99 18.62
C GLU A 45 9.62 16.81 17.24
N ALA A 46 9.40 15.67 16.60
CA ALA A 46 9.99 15.36 15.30
C ALA A 46 9.52 16.31 14.18
N SER A 47 8.24 16.70 14.17
CA SER A 47 7.70 17.62 13.16
C SER A 47 8.00 19.09 13.42
N GLY A 48 8.36 19.47 14.66
CA GLY A 48 8.42 20.86 15.10
C GLY A 48 7.06 21.57 15.11
N ILE A 49 5.97 20.81 15.20
CA ILE A 49 4.60 21.32 15.25
C ILE A 49 4.05 21.15 16.67
N SER A 50 3.46 22.22 17.25
CA SER A 50 2.93 22.13 18.61
C SER A 50 1.86 21.06 18.76
N LEU A 51 1.79 20.38 19.90
CA LEU A 51 0.75 19.41 20.26
C LEU A 51 -0.66 19.95 20.00
N ARG A 52 -0.93 21.20 20.41
CA ARG A 52 -2.22 21.86 20.19
C ARG A 52 -2.57 21.91 18.69
N THR A 53 -1.59 22.16 17.85
CA THR A 53 -1.78 22.20 16.39
C THR A 53 -2.05 20.82 15.84
N ILE A 54 -1.31 19.79 16.29
CA ILE A 54 -1.53 18.42 15.86
C ILE A 54 -2.94 17.95 16.22
N TYR A 55 -3.38 18.15 17.49
CA TYR A 55 -4.73 17.78 17.92
C TYR A 55 -5.85 18.55 17.20
N ARG A 56 -5.57 19.75 16.69
CA ARG A 56 -6.54 20.48 15.84
C ARG A 56 -6.73 19.80 14.48
N TYR A 57 -5.70 19.16 13.91
CA TYR A 57 -5.77 18.42 12.64
C TYR A 57 -6.20 16.97 12.81
N TYR A 58 -5.78 16.35 13.89
CA TYR A 58 -6.00 14.94 14.22
C TYR A 58 -6.39 14.83 15.70
N PRO A 59 -7.69 14.93 16.03
CA PRO A 59 -8.20 14.92 17.40
C PRO A 59 -7.77 13.74 18.24
N THR A 60 -7.50 12.60 17.61
CA THR A 60 -7.04 11.37 18.29
C THR A 60 -5.77 10.83 17.64
N ARG A 61 -5.00 10.04 18.42
CA ARG A 61 -3.86 9.28 17.91
C ARG A 61 -4.28 8.34 16.75
N ASP A 62 -5.44 7.73 16.85
CA ASP A 62 -5.95 6.81 15.83
C ASP A 62 -6.25 7.52 14.51
N GLU A 63 -6.82 8.72 14.55
CA GLU A 63 -7.02 9.54 13.35
C GLU A 63 -5.70 10.00 12.73
N LEU A 64 -4.70 10.35 13.55
CA LEU A 64 -3.36 10.65 13.07
C LEU A 64 -2.73 9.43 12.35
N LEU A 65 -2.78 8.25 12.96
CA LEU A 65 -2.24 7.02 12.39
C LEU A 65 -2.99 6.59 11.10
N GLU A 66 -4.30 6.79 11.06
CA GLU A 66 -5.08 6.54 9.85
C GLU A 66 -4.70 7.48 8.71
N ALA A 67 -4.56 8.77 9.01
CA ALA A 67 -4.11 9.76 8.02
C ALA A 67 -2.68 9.47 7.55
N ALA A 68 -1.78 9.11 8.47
CA ALA A 68 -0.42 8.70 8.14
C ALA A 68 -0.40 7.46 7.27
N GLY A 69 -1.24 6.47 7.56
CA GLY A 69 -1.36 5.25 6.74
C GLY A 69 -1.77 5.52 5.30
N ARG A 70 -2.72 6.44 5.10
CA ARG A 70 -3.11 6.87 3.75
C ARG A 70 -1.99 7.64 3.05
N TRP A 71 -1.36 8.57 3.76
CA TRP A 71 -0.28 9.39 3.21
C TRP A 71 0.94 8.53 2.83
N ILE A 72 1.46 7.71 3.75
CA ILE A 72 2.57 6.78 3.51
C ILE A 72 2.23 5.83 2.37
N GLY A 73 1.00 5.31 2.34
CA GLY A 73 0.56 4.45 1.26
C GLY A 73 0.57 5.14 -0.11
N ASN A 74 0.28 6.44 -0.19
CA ASN A 74 0.38 7.22 -1.43
C ASN A 74 1.83 7.49 -1.82
N GLU A 75 2.73 7.68 -0.84
CA GLU A 75 4.16 7.87 -1.08
C GLU A 75 4.85 6.57 -1.54
N LEU A 76 4.50 5.44 -0.93
CA LEU A 76 5.08 4.13 -1.23
C LEU A 76 4.39 3.38 -2.38
N MET A 77 3.23 3.85 -2.85
CA MET A 77 2.47 3.25 -3.95
C MET A 77 1.82 4.38 -4.74
N ARG A 78 2.62 5.06 -5.55
CA ARG A 78 2.22 6.22 -6.36
C ARG A 78 1.40 5.81 -7.60
N HIS A 79 1.48 4.54 -7.98
CA HIS A 79 0.70 3.97 -9.07
C HIS A 79 -0.74 3.59 -8.62
N PRO A 80 -1.71 3.58 -9.54
CA PRO A 80 -3.08 3.16 -9.23
C PRO A 80 -3.17 1.67 -8.92
N TYR A 81 -4.24 1.25 -8.23
CA TYR A 81 -4.55 -0.17 -8.07
C TYR A 81 -4.84 -0.83 -9.42
N PRO A 82 -4.53 -2.15 -9.55
CA PRO A 82 -4.77 -2.89 -10.79
C PRO A 82 -6.28 -2.91 -11.13
N LYS A 83 -6.58 -2.75 -12.42
CA LYS A 83 -7.94 -2.83 -12.97
C LYS A 83 -8.19 -4.17 -13.66
N THR A 84 -7.11 -4.81 -14.14
CA THR A 84 -7.10 -6.11 -14.82
C THR A 84 -6.18 -7.07 -14.10
N LEU A 85 -6.29 -8.37 -14.39
CA LEU A 85 -5.42 -9.39 -13.80
C LEU A 85 -3.97 -9.27 -14.29
N ASP A 86 -3.76 -8.83 -15.52
CA ASP A 86 -2.41 -8.59 -16.03
C ASP A 86 -1.74 -7.41 -15.32
N GLU A 87 -2.51 -6.36 -15.01
CA GLU A 87 -2.01 -5.22 -14.24
C GLU A 87 -1.61 -5.58 -12.80
N VAL A 88 -2.06 -6.72 -12.24
CA VAL A 88 -1.64 -7.14 -10.88
C VAL A 88 -0.13 -7.38 -10.83
N ALA A 89 0.43 -8.04 -11.84
CA ALA A 89 1.88 -8.27 -11.93
C ALA A 89 2.65 -6.97 -12.20
N GLU A 90 2.13 -6.14 -13.11
CA GLU A 90 2.78 -4.88 -13.50
C GLU A 90 2.79 -3.86 -12.36
N THR A 91 1.66 -3.67 -11.67
CA THR A 91 1.58 -2.76 -10.53
C THR A 91 2.43 -3.23 -9.35
N TYR A 92 2.66 -4.55 -9.19
CA TYR A 92 3.62 -5.05 -8.21
C TYR A 92 5.06 -4.62 -8.55
N ARG A 93 5.48 -4.78 -9.81
CA ARG A 93 6.83 -4.37 -10.25
C ARG A 93 7.06 -2.88 -10.04
N LEU A 94 6.06 -2.03 -10.36
CA LEU A 94 6.13 -0.60 -10.08
C LEU A 94 6.28 -0.34 -8.57
N GLY A 95 5.49 -1.03 -7.75
CA GLY A 95 5.57 -0.93 -6.28
C GLY A 95 6.90 -1.36 -5.71
N VAL A 96 7.55 -2.39 -6.28
CA VAL A 96 8.91 -2.83 -5.86
C VAL A 96 9.93 -1.71 -6.06
N GLY A 97 9.87 -0.97 -7.17
CA GLY A 97 10.74 0.21 -7.38
C GLY A 97 10.53 1.28 -6.31
N GLU A 98 9.26 1.56 -5.97
CA GLU A 98 8.91 2.52 -4.92
C GLU A 98 9.34 2.03 -3.51
N PHE A 99 9.21 0.72 -3.23
CA PHE A 99 9.68 0.12 -1.96
C PHE A 99 11.21 0.21 -1.81
N ALA A 100 11.94 0.11 -2.91
CA ALA A 100 13.39 0.22 -2.92
C ALA A 100 13.91 1.62 -2.55
N GLU A 101 13.08 2.66 -2.68
CA GLU A 101 13.45 4.03 -2.30
C GLU A 101 13.53 4.20 -0.77
N ARG A 102 12.67 3.50 0.00
CA ARG A 102 12.62 3.56 1.48
C ARG A 102 12.48 2.16 2.11
N PRO A 103 13.48 1.29 1.95
CA PRO A 103 13.38 -0.11 2.41
C PRO A 103 13.21 -0.25 3.93
N GLY A 104 13.78 0.67 4.71
CA GLY A 104 13.62 0.72 6.17
C GLY A 104 12.17 0.96 6.58
N LEU A 105 11.51 1.95 5.96
CA LEU A 105 10.09 2.22 6.19
C LEU A 105 9.21 1.03 5.76
N VAL A 106 9.49 0.43 4.62
CA VAL A 106 8.76 -0.75 4.13
C VAL A 106 8.91 -1.92 5.10
N ARG A 107 10.12 -2.18 5.60
CA ARG A 107 10.39 -3.20 6.61
C ARG A 107 9.61 -2.93 7.90
N ALA A 108 9.70 -1.72 8.44
CA ALA A 108 8.99 -1.33 9.66
C ALA A 108 7.47 -1.48 9.51
N LEU A 109 6.91 -1.05 8.37
CA LEU A 109 5.50 -1.25 8.06
C LEU A 109 5.15 -2.73 7.89
N ALA A 110 6.02 -3.54 7.29
CA ALA A 110 5.75 -4.96 7.07
C ALA A 110 5.69 -5.74 8.39
N LEU A 111 6.62 -5.51 9.31
CA LEU A 111 6.89 -6.40 10.45
C LEU A 111 6.32 -5.90 11.79
N SER A 112 6.21 -4.58 12.02
CA SER A 112 5.75 -4.05 13.31
C SER A 112 4.23 -4.14 13.49
N LYS A 113 3.77 -4.09 14.76
CA LYS A 113 2.33 -4.04 15.11
C LYS A 113 1.69 -2.75 14.58
N LEU A 114 2.39 -1.63 14.73
CA LEU A 114 1.95 -0.33 14.22
C LEU A 114 1.84 -0.37 12.69
N GLY A 115 2.83 -0.92 12.02
CA GLY A 115 2.82 -1.08 10.57
C GLY A 115 1.65 -1.91 10.07
N ARG A 116 1.26 -2.99 10.78
CA ARG A 116 0.04 -3.74 10.45
C ARG A 116 -1.23 -2.87 10.52
N LYS A 117 -1.34 -1.99 11.53
CA LYS A 117 -2.46 -1.06 11.67
C LYS A 117 -2.47 -0.07 10.50
N VAL A 118 -1.35 0.57 10.23
CA VAL A 118 -1.15 1.54 9.14
C VAL A 118 -1.49 0.92 7.77
N ARG A 119 -0.98 -0.27 7.45
CA ARG A 119 -1.30 -0.98 6.21
C ARG A 119 -2.76 -1.39 6.10
N GLY A 120 -3.42 -1.61 7.23
CA GLY A 120 -4.83 -2.02 7.29
C GLY A 120 -5.76 -1.06 6.58
N TYR A 121 -5.45 0.23 6.58
CA TYR A 121 -6.28 1.27 5.97
C TYR A 121 -6.37 1.15 4.44
N ARG A 122 -5.29 0.71 3.77
CA ARG A 122 -5.29 0.49 2.30
C ARG A 122 -5.57 -0.96 1.88
N ARG A 123 -5.55 -1.90 2.80
CA ARG A 123 -5.78 -3.31 2.51
C ARG A 123 -7.11 -3.57 1.82
N ARG A 124 -8.18 -2.90 2.27
CA ARG A 124 -9.54 -3.10 1.72
C ARG A 124 -9.61 -2.70 0.25
N GLU A 125 -8.99 -1.58 -0.12
CA GLU A 125 -8.99 -1.07 -1.49
C GLU A 125 -8.24 -2.03 -2.42
N ARG A 126 -7.06 -2.51 -2.01
CA ARG A 126 -6.27 -3.49 -2.76
C ARG A 126 -7.04 -4.80 -2.97
N LEU A 127 -7.62 -5.36 -1.92
CA LEU A 127 -8.43 -6.58 -2.01
C LEU A 127 -9.62 -6.37 -2.95
N ALA A 128 -10.33 -5.25 -2.84
CA ALA A 128 -11.46 -4.93 -3.69
C ALA A 128 -11.06 -4.80 -5.17
N ALA A 129 -9.90 -4.21 -5.48
CA ALA A 129 -9.38 -4.09 -6.84
C ALA A 129 -9.09 -5.48 -7.46
N ILE A 130 -8.35 -6.34 -6.74
CA ILE A 130 -8.04 -7.71 -7.20
C ILE A 130 -9.32 -8.54 -7.36
N ARG A 131 -10.24 -8.48 -6.41
CA ARG A 131 -11.53 -9.17 -6.50
C ARG A 131 -12.34 -8.72 -7.70
N LYS A 132 -12.36 -7.41 -7.97
CA LYS A 132 -13.06 -6.84 -9.11
C LYS A 132 -12.48 -7.36 -10.44
N ALA A 133 -11.16 -7.39 -10.57
CA ALA A 133 -10.49 -7.93 -11.75
C ALA A 133 -10.77 -9.43 -11.94
N LEU A 134 -10.70 -10.24 -10.85
CA LEU A 134 -11.03 -11.66 -10.90
C LEU A 134 -12.47 -11.91 -11.39
N ARG A 135 -13.45 -11.18 -10.84
CA ARG A 135 -14.85 -11.35 -11.26
C ARG A 135 -15.10 -10.89 -12.69
N ALA A 136 -14.40 -9.86 -13.16
CA ALA A 136 -14.58 -9.33 -14.50
C ALA A 136 -13.99 -10.24 -15.59
N GLU A 137 -12.83 -10.86 -15.32
CA GLU A 137 -12.10 -11.63 -16.33
C GLU A 137 -12.35 -13.14 -16.23
N ILE A 138 -12.77 -13.63 -15.06
CA ILE A 138 -13.05 -15.06 -14.83
C ILE A 138 -14.40 -15.21 -14.11
N PRO A 139 -15.54 -14.92 -14.78
CA PRO A 139 -16.86 -14.91 -14.15
C PRO A 139 -17.31 -16.27 -13.65
N GLY A 140 -16.76 -17.39 -14.18
CA GLY A 140 -17.06 -18.76 -13.78
C GLY A 140 -16.42 -19.22 -12.46
N LEU A 141 -15.70 -18.37 -11.74
CA LEU A 141 -15.13 -18.71 -10.41
C LEU A 141 -16.24 -18.95 -9.39
N THR A 142 -16.20 -20.10 -8.71
CA THR A 142 -16.98 -20.31 -7.49
C THR A 142 -16.51 -19.37 -6.38
N ASP A 143 -17.34 -19.15 -5.37
CA ASP A 143 -16.96 -18.31 -4.23
C ASP A 143 -15.72 -18.81 -3.49
N GLN A 144 -15.49 -20.12 -3.46
CA GLN A 144 -14.30 -20.72 -2.84
C GLN A 144 -13.05 -20.44 -3.69
N GLU A 145 -13.14 -20.63 -5.00
CA GLU A 145 -12.03 -20.35 -5.95
C GLU A 145 -11.69 -18.87 -5.94
N LEU A 146 -12.71 -17.99 -5.94
CA LEU A 146 -12.52 -16.54 -5.85
C LEU A 146 -11.79 -16.14 -4.57
N ARG A 147 -12.22 -16.64 -3.40
CA ARG A 147 -11.56 -16.33 -2.12
C ARG A 147 -10.11 -16.83 -2.10
N ARG A 148 -9.85 -18.03 -2.63
CA ARG A 148 -8.50 -18.59 -2.72
C ARG A 148 -7.60 -17.75 -3.63
N ALA A 149 -8.06 -17.41 -4.83
CA ALA A 149 -7.32 -16.61 -5.79
C ALA A 149 -7.04 -15.21 -5.25
N GLU A 150 -8.05 -14.54 -4.69
CA GLU A 150 -7.92 -13.23 -4.05
C GLU A 150 -6.87 -13.24 -2.93
N ALA A 151 -6.93 -14.22 -2.04
CA ALA A 151 -6.01 -14.30 -0.90
C ALA A 151 -4.55 -14.45 -1.34
N VAL A 152 -4.27 -15.33 -2.32
CA VAL A 152 -2.92 -15.58 -2.81
C VAL A 152 -2.40 -14.38 -3.61
N LEU A 153 -3.17 -13.86 -4.55
CA LEU A 153 -2.78 -12.69 -5.34
C LEU A 153 -2.55 -11.46 -4.45
N ALA A 154 -3.42 -11.23 -3.45
CA ALA A 154 -3.23 -10.12 -2.52
C ALA A 154 -2.04 -10.30 -1.56
N TYR A 155 -1.67 -11.54 -1.25
CA TYR A 155 -0.44 -11.84 -0.49
C TYR A 155 0.81 -11.57 -1.32
N LEU A 156 0.83 -12.02 -2.57
CA LEU A 156 1.94 -11.75 -3.49
C LEU A 156 2.05 -10.25 -3.79
N HIS A 157 0.93 -9.58 -4.02
CA HIS A 157 0.87 -8.13 -4.25
C HIS A 157 0.95 -7.34 -2.93
N ASN A 158 2.01 -7.58 -2.13
CA ASN A 158 2.17 -6.97 -0.82
C ASN A 158 3.64 -6.70 -0.52
N MET A 159 3.91 -5.65 0.28
CA MET A 159 5.25 -5.35 0.79
C MET A 159 5.84 -6.46 1.67
N LEU A 160 5.02 -7.36 2.24
CA LEU A 160 5.52 -8.52 2.98
C LEU A 160 6.32 -9.47 2.07
N ALA A 161 5.84 -9.73 0.83
CA ALA A 161 6.58 -10.54 -0.13
C ALA A 161 7.95 -9.89 -0.45
N PHE A 162 7.96 -8.58 -0.67
CA PHE A 162 9.19 -7.82 -0.89
C PHE A 162 10.16 -7.94 0.29
N THR A 163 9.68 -7.66 1.51
CA THR A 163 10.52 -7.66 2.72
C THR A 163 11.11 -9.05 2.98
N THR A 164 10.29 -10.10 2.95
CA THR A 164 10.74 -11.48 3.21
C THR A 164 11.73 -11.96 2.16
N MET A 165 11.47 -11.74 0.88
CA MET A 165 12.38 -12.14 -0.19
C MET A 165 13.72 -11.39 -0.13
N ARG A 166 13.70 -10.13 0.28
CA ARG A 166 14.91 -9.33 0.46
C ARG A 166 15.75 -9.80 1.65
N GLU A 167 15.11 -10.09 2.80
CA GLU A 167 15.81 -10.39 4.05
C GLU A 167 16.19 -11.86 4.20
N GLU A 168 15.34 -12.78 3.75
CA GLU A 168 15.54 -14.22 3.94
C GLU A 168 16.18 -14.89 2.72
N ASN A 169 15.96 -14.35 1.51
CA ASN A 169 16.50 -14.91 0.27
C ASN A 169 17.60 -14.05 -0.36
N GLU A 170 17.93 -12.89 0.24
CA GLU A 170 18.98 -11.97 -0.22
C GLU A 170 18.80 -11.47 -1.67
N LEU A 171 17.55 -11.46 -2.16
CA LEU A 171 17.25 -11.04 -3.52
C LEU A 171 17.30 -9.51 -3.66
N SER A 172 17.78 -9.07 -4.80
CA SER A 172 17.67 -7.67 -5.22
C SER A 172 16.23 -7.28 -5.52
N SER A 173 15.93 -5.97 -5.57
CA SER A 173 14.59 -5.48 -5.89
C SER A 173 14.10 -5.97 -7.26
N ASP A 174 14.98 -5.99 -8.27
CA ASP A 174 14.61 -6.47 -9.62
C ASP A 174 14.27 -7.97 -9.62
N GLU A 175 15.09 -8.81 -8.95
CA GLU A 175 14.84 -10.23 -8.81
C GLU A 175 13.52 -10.51 -8.07
N ILE A 176 13.21 -9.73 -7.01
CA ILE A 176 11.92 -9.83 -6.29
C ILE A 176 10.77 -9.46 -7.22
N GLY A 177 10.90 -8.35 -7.95
CA GLY A 177 9.90 -7.90 -8.92
C GLY A 177 9.61 -8.96 -9.98
N ASP A 178 10.65 -9.57 -10.54
CA ASP A 178 10.55 -10.61 -11.55
C ASP A 178 9.94 -11.90 -11.00
N ALA A 179 10.41 -12.36 -9.84
CA ALA A 179 9.93 -13.60 -9.23
C ALA A 179 8.44 -13.53 -8.88
N VAL A 180 8.00 -12.43 -8.23
CA VAL A 180 6.61 -12.26 -7.84
C VAL A 180 5.71 -12.03 -9.05
N ALA A 181 6.15 -11.22 -10.03
CA ALA A 181 5.39 -11.02 -11.26
C ALA A 181 5.23 -12.33 -12.06
N TRP A 182 6.28 -13.17 -12.13
CA TRP A 182 6.19 -14.50 -12.70
C TRP A 182 5.17 -15.36 -11.97
N ALA A 183 5.20 -15.42 -10.65
CA ALA A 183 4.25 -16.19 -9.86
C ALA A 183 2.80 -15.73 -10.07
N ILE A 184 2.55 -14.41 -10.07
CA ILE A 184 1.24 -13.83 -10.33
C ILE A 184 0.74 -14.21 -11.72
N ARG A 185 1.57 -14.05 -12.78
CA ARG A 185 1.19 -14.41 -14.16
C ARG A 185 0.86 -15.89 -14.27
N THR A 186 1.70 -16.75 -13.70
CA THR A 186 1.48 -18.21 -13.70
C THR A 186 0.14 -18.58 -13.08
N LEU A 187 -0.21 -17.98 -11.93
CA LEU A 187 -1.49 -18.22 -11.27
C LEU A 187 -2.68 -17.70 -12.09
N VAL A 188 -2.56 -16.52 -12.67
CA VAL A 188 -3.60 -15.92 -13.51
C VAL A 188 -3.84 -16.76 -14.76
N ASP A 189 -2.77 -17.21 -15.42
CA ASP A 189 -2.87 -18.04 -16.62
C ASP A 189 -3.48 -19.41 -16.33
N ASP A 190 -3.14 -20.02 -15.19
CA ASP A 190 -3.75 -21.28 -14.76
C ASP A 190 -5.26 -21.10 -14.47
N LEU A 191 -5.64 -20.05 -13.78
CA LEU A 191 -7.06 -19.72 -13.54
C LEU A 191 -7.83 -19.53 -14.84
N ARG A 192 -7.29 -18.74 -15.78
CA ARG A 192 -7.90 -18.51 -17.10
C ARG A 192 -8.05 -19.82 -17.89
N ARG A 193 -7.02 -20.66 -17.94
CA ARG A 193 -7.03 -21.94 -18.64
C ARG A 193 -8.07 -22.89 -18.07
N THR A 194 -8.10 -23.04 -16.75
CA THR A 194 -9.01 -23.98 -16.05
C THR A 194 -10.48 -23.58 -16.25
N HIS A 195 -10.79 -22.27 -16.30
CA HIS A 195 -12.16 -21.83 -16.47
C HIS A 195 -12.63 -21.76 -17.92
N LYS A 196 -11.76 -21.49 -18.91
CA LYS A 196 -12.10 -21.63 -20.34
C LYS A 196 -12.53 -23.05 -20.70
N THR A 197 -11.89 -24.04 -20.11
CA THR A 197 -12.20 -25.47 -20.37
C THR A 197 -13.55 -25.90 -19.77
N LYS A 198 -14.03 -25.22 -18.71
CA LYS A 198 -15.36 -25.50 -18.11
C LYS A 198 -16.53 -24.94 -18.93
N GLU A 199 -16.35 -23.85 -19.68
CA GLU A 199 -17.37 -23.25 -20.53
C GLU A 199 -17.61 -24.02 -21.84
N THR A 200 -16.68 -24.89 -22.23
CA THR A 200 -16.75 -25.66 -23.50
C THR A 200 -17.31 -27.08 -23.31
N LYS A 201 -17.70 -27.47 -22.10
CA LYS A 201 -18.38 -28.74 -21.76
C LYS A 201 -19.80 -28.51 -21.31
#